data_ec6000f1a99d84aa8cc67ff93053d4b9
#
_entry.id   ec6000f1a99d84aa8cc67ff93053d4b9
#
_cell.length_a   1.000
_cell.length_b   1.000
_cell.length_c   1.000
_cell.angle_alpha   90.00
_cell.angle_beta   90.00
_cell.angle_gamma   90.00
#
_symmetry.space_group_name_H-M   'P 1'
#
loop_
_entity.id
_entity.type
_entity.pdbx_description
1 polymer ?
#
loop_
_entity_poly.entity_id
_entity_poly.type
_entity_poly.pdbx_seq_one_letter_code
_entity_poly.pdbx_strand_id
1 'polypeptide(L)'
;HFSKTSVEHGIDFFEKSFGAPHEIIASNQVWQAKQFFNVLGLVGIMMFVVAFVLTLVENTAYFGCLKASTDVKPVVITEPRQKNWFWISMVAGALFSALSYRLMIITIYSKANPVWPAAGPLLSGVWSVLNGLFLGAVILISNKIAGNNRINAKAAGIMMEKGKLVKTIYLSILTVTLAFGILFFADYFFKTDFRLWVLTLKAFDADKVLIGLRYIPLFMFYYIMLSIVSCCYNRNTICGRKNTVVTALFNI
;
A
#
# COMPACT_ATOMS: atom_id res chain seq x y z
N HIS A 1 -26.00 -6.20 4.03
CA HIS A 1 -26.25 -5.19 5.04
C HIS A 1 -26.29 -3.74 4.51
N PHE A 2 -25.88 -3.52 3.26
CA PHE A 2 -26.03 -2.25 2.57
C PHE A 2 -27.19 -2.32 1.57
N SER A 3 -28.37 -2.67 2.05
CA SER A 3 -29.59 -2.63 1.23
C SER A 3 -30.37 -1.35 1.53
N LYS A 4 -31.13 -0.84 0.54
CA LYS A 4 -32.01 0.30 0.75
C LYS A 4 -32.97 0.05 1.91
N THR A 5 -33.56 -1.13 1.97
CA THR A 5 -34.51 -1.54 3.02
C THR A 5 -33.89 -1.52 4.42
N SER A 6 -32.64 -1.98 4.59
CA SER A 6 -31.99 -1.96 5.89
C SER A 6 -31.69 -0.53 6.37
N VAL A 7 -31.32 0.35 5.44
CA VAL A 7 -31.06 1.78 5.75
C VAL A 7 -32.40 2.49 6.06
N GLU A 8 -33.45 2.21 5.29
CA GLU A 8 -34.81 2.70 5.50
C GLU A 8 -35.34 2.36 6.90
N HIS A 9 -35.25 1.07 7.29
CA HIS A 9 -35.63 0.64 8.64
C HIS A 9 -34.80 1.33 9.74
N GLY A 10 -33.52 1.58 9.50
CA GLY A 10 -32.67 2.32 10.44
C GLY A 10 -33.12 3.79 10.58
N ILE A 11 -33.41 4.47 9.47
CA ILE A 11 -33.92 5.83 9.45
C ILE A 11 -35.27 5.89 10.18
N ASP A 12 -36.22 5.03 9.83
CA ASP A 12 -37.54 4.97 10.49
C ASP A 12 -37.44 4.73 12.00
N PHE A 13 -36.51 3.89 12.43
CA PHE A 13 -36.25 3.67 13.84
C PHE A 13 -35.80 4.95 14.55
N PHE A 14 -34.83 5.67 13.97
CA PHE A 14 -34.33 6.92 14.54
C PHE A 14 -35.38 8.02 14.51
N GLU A 15 -36.15 8.15 13.44
CA GLU A 15 -37.26 9.11 13.33
C GLU A 15 -38.33 8.86 14.38
N LYS A 16 -38.70 7.60 14.62
CA LYS A 16 -39.68 7.24 15.67
C LYS A 16 -39.14 7.50 17.09
N SER A 17 -37.83 7.35 17.29
CA SER A 17 -37.20 7.48 18.61
C SER A 17 -36.90 8.92 18.98
N PHE A 18 -36.52 9.76 18.04
CA PHE A 18 -36.01 11.13 18.28
C PHE A 18 -36.85 12.23 17.61
N GLY A 19 -37.89 11.87 16.88
CA GLY A 19 -38.66 12.77 16.03
C GLY A 19 -37.99 12.98 14.66
N ALA A 20 -38.81 13.16 13.63
CA ALA A 20 -38.31 13.39 12.27
C ALA A 20 -37.86 14.86 12.13
N PRO A 21 -36.56 15.13 11.91
CA PRO A 21 -36.09 16.50 11.71
C PRO A 21 -36.30 16.98 10.27
N HIS A 22 -36.70 16.10 9.33
CA HIS A 22 -36.78 16.39 7.90
C HIS A 22 -38.02 15.81 7.23
N GLU A 23 -38.50 16.52 6.20
CA GLU A 23 -39.62 16.13 5.36
C GLU A 23 -39.26 15.05 4.32
N ILE A 24 -38.03 14.50 4.36
CA ILE A 24 -37.53 13.53 3.36
C ILE A 24 -37.91 12.12 3.79
N ILE A 25 -38.65 11.42 2.93
CA ILE A 25 -39.10 10.04 3.17
C ILE A 25 -37.88 9.11 3.27
N ALA A 26 -37.85 8.21 4.25
CA ALA A 26 -36.74 7.27 4.51
C ALA A 26 -36.33 6.40 3.29
N SER A 27 -37.26 6.14 2.36
CA SER A 27 -36.99 5.43 1.10
C SER A 27 -36.26 6.28 0.05
N ASN A 28 -36.26 7.61 0.16
CA ASN A 28 -35.58 8.52 -0.78
C ASN A 28 -34.10 8.63 -0.48
N GLN A 29 -33.33 7.62 -0.88
CA GLN A 29 -31.93 7.47 -0.54
C GLN A 29 -31.05 7.63 -1.78
N VAL A 30 -29.97 8.43 -1.63
CA VAL A 30 -28.96 8.68 -2.67
C VAL A 30 -27.57 8.16 -2.28
N TRP A 31 -27.47 7.37 -1.21
CA TRP A 31 -26.18 6.91 -0.70
C TRP A 31 -25.37 6.06 -1.71
N GLN A 32 -26.06 5.36 -2.62
CA GLN A 32 -25.38 4.59 -3.68
C GLN A 32 -24.61 5.51 -4.63
N ALA A 33 -25.17 6.66 -5.01
CA ALA A 33 -24.48 7.66 -5.81
C ALA A 33 -23.27 8.21 -5.07
N LYS A 34 -23.43 8.56 -3.78
CA LYS A 34 -22.31 8.97 -2.92
C LYS A 34 -21.22 7.91 -2.87
N GLN A 35 -21.58 6.64 -2.69
CA GLN A 35 -20.61 5.54 -2.65
C GLN A 35 -19.87 5.37 -3.97
N PHE A 36 -20.55 5.49 -5.11
CA PHE A 36 -19.93 5.46 -6.43
C PHE A 36 -18.88 6.57 -6.59
N PHE A 37 -19.21 7.82 -6.24
CA PHE A 37 -18.27 8.93 -6.32
C PHE A 37 -17.11 8.81 -5.33
N ASN A 38 -17.34 8.22 -4.15
CA ASN A 38 -16.26 7.93 -3.20
C ASN A 38 -15.26 6.90 -3.76
N VAL A 39 -15.73 5.87 -4.46
CA VAL A 39 -14.86 4.91 -5.15
C VAL A 39 -14.10 5.58 -6.28
N LEU A 40 -14.77 6.41 -7.08
CA LEU A 40 -14.14 7.17 -8.16
C LEU A 40 -13.04 8.09 -7.61
N GLY A 41 -13.30 8.77 -6.49
CA GLY A 41 -12.31 9.59 -5.79
C GLY A 41 -11.11 8.78 -5.30
N LEU A 42 -11.35 7.56 -4.76
CA LEU A 42 -10.29 6.65 -4.34
C LEU A 42 -9.37 6.24 -5.51
N VAL A 43 -9.96 5.88 -6.64
CA VAL A 43 -9.20 5.57 -7.87
C VAL A 43 -8.45 6.81 -8.37
N GLY A 44 -9.12 7.97 -8.38
CA GLY A 44 -8.54 9.23 -8.80
C GLY A 44 -7.31 9.64 -8.00
N ILE A 45 -7.33 9.49 -6.67
CA ILE A 45 -6.15 9.84 -5.83
C ILE A 45 -5.00 8.85 -6.04
N MET A 46 -5.28 7.56 -6.25
CA MET A 46 -4.25 6.57 -6.59
C MET A 46 -3.58 6.91 -7.94
N MET A 47 -4.36 7.26 -8.94
CA MET A 47 -3.85 7.71 -10.24
C MET A 47 -3.07 9.02 -10.11
N PHE A 48 -3.56 9.97 -9.31
CA PHE A 48 -2.90 11.24 -9.05
C PHE A 48 -1.50 11.05 -8.47
N VAL A 49 -1.34 10.21 -7.45
CA VAL A 49 -0.02 9.96 -6.82
C VAL A 49 0.98 9.47 -7.86
N VAL A 50 0.61 8.52 -8.70
CA VAL A 50 1.50 7.98 -9.75
C VAL A 50 1.81 9.04 -10.81
N ALA A 51 0.77 9.69 -11.34
CA ALA A 51 0.92 10.70 -12.39
C ALA A 51 1.74 11.90 -11.92
N PHE A 52 1.52 12.36 -10.68
CA PHE A 52 2.25 13.48 -10.09
C PHE A 52 3.74 13.19 -9.97
N VAL A 53 4.12 12.02 -9.43
CA VAL A 53 5.53 11.61 -9.33
C VAL A 53 6.17 11.51 -10.71
N LEU A 54 5.52 10.85 -11.67
CA LEU A 54 6.02 10.72 -13.03
C LEU A 54 6.21 12.10 -13.69
N THR A 55 5.23 12.98 -13.57
CA THR A 55 5.29 14.34 -14.13
C THR A 55 6.47 15.13 -13.57
N LEU A 56 6.71 15.07 -12.25
CA LEU A 56 7.85 15.76 -11.66
C LEU A 56 9.18 15.19 -12.09
N VAL A 57 9.30 13.86 -12.16
CA VAL A 57 10.54 13.18 -12.58
C VAL A 57 10.83 13.40 -14.07
N GLU A 58 9.80 13.49 -14.91
CA GLU A 58 9.96 13.66 -16.36
C GLU A 58 10.21 15.10 -16.77
N ASN A 59 9.55 16.06 -16.11
CA ASN A 59 9.49 17.44 -16.58
C ASN A 59 10.30 18.44 -15.74
N THR A 60 10.89 18.01 -14.61
CA THR A 60 11.69 18.93 -13.79
C THR A 60 13.17 18.53 -13.79
N ALA A 61 14.05 19.52 -14.00
CA ALA A 61 15.50 19.29 -13.95
C ALA A 61 15.96 18.79 -12.55
N TYR A 62 15.31 19.23 -11.48
CA TYR A 62 15.65 18.86 -10.11
C TYR A 62 15.42 17.37 -9.83
N PHE A 63 14.28 16.82 -10.25
CA PHE A 63 13.93 15.42 -10.05
C PHE A 63 14.33 14.52 -11.23
N GLY A 64 14.68 15.07 -12.37
CA GLY A 64 15.06 14.32 -13.57
C GLY A 64 16.21 13.35 -13.36
N CYS A 65 17.12 13.64 -12.40
CA CYS A 65 18.19 12.72 -12.02
C CYS A 65 17.68 11.43 -11.32
N LEU A 66 16.42 11.40 -10.88
CA LEU A 66 15.77 10.23 -10.28
C LEU A 66 15.18 9.31 -11.35
N LYS A 67 15.11 9.75 -12.60
CA LYS A 67 14.67 8.92 -13.72
C LYS A 67 15.50 7.65 -13.72
N ALA A 68 14.81 6.51 -13.61
CA ALA A 68 15.47 5.22 -13.64
C ALA A 68 16.30 5.11 -14.93
N SER A 69 17.58 4.75 -14.80
CA SER A 69 18.32 4.34 -15.98
C SER A 69 17.58 3.15 -16.59
N THR A 70 17.35 3.18 -17.88
CA THR A 70 16.71 2.09 -18.63
C THR A 70 17.44 0.75 -18.53
N ASP A 71 18.56 0.74 -17.81
CA ASP A 71 19.53 -0.35 -17.75
C ASP A 71 19.31 -1.39 -16.65
N VAL A 72 18.22 -1.27 -15.85
CA VAL A 72 17.84 -2.36 -14.93
C VAL A 72 17.36 -3.54 -15.76
N LYS A 73 18.32 -4.41 -16.13
CA LYS A 73 18.03 -5.62 -16.89
C LYS A 73 17.24 -6.60 -16.03
N PRO A 74 16.25 -7.29 -16.61
CA PRO A 74 15.57 -8.37 -15.91
C PRO A 74 16.57 -9.42 -15.45
N VAL A 75 16.34 -10.03 -14.29
CA VAL A 75 17.12 -11.18 -13.85
C VAL A 75 16.88 -12.32 -14.84
N VAL A 76 17.94 -12.83 -15.45
CA VAL A 76 17.86 -13.95 -16.42
C VAL A 76 17.76 -15.25 -15.62
N ILE A 77 16.62 -15.92 -15.72
CA ILE A 77 16.36 -17.20 -15.05
C ILE A 77 16.27 -18.28 -16.12
N THR A 78 17.33 -19.06 -16.25
CA THR A 78 17.43 -20.14 -17.24
C THR A 78 17.43 -21.52 -16.57
N GLU A 79 18.09 -21.65 -15.44
CA GLU A 79 18.31 -22.93 -14.77
C GLU A 79 17.02 -23.44 -14.09
N PRO A 80 16.76 -24.76 -14.13
CA PRO A 80 15.60 -25.35 -13.47
C PRO A 80 15.55 -25.06 -11.96
N ARG A 81 16.69 -25.03 -11.28
CA ARG A 81 16.80 -24.75 -9.85
C ARG A 81 16.31 -23.32 -9.52
N GLN A 82 16.66 -22.34 -10.34
CA GLN A 82 16.24 -20.95 -10.18
C GLN A 82 14.73 -20.79 -10.45
N LYS A 83 14.21 -21.49 -11.48
CA LYS A 83 12.76 -21.49 -11.78
C LYS A 83 11.95 -22.10 -10.65
N ASN A 84 12.38 -23.24 -10.14
CA ASN A 84 11.72 -23.90 -9.01
C ASN A 84 11.74 -23.01 -7.77
N TRP A 85 12.87 -22.38 -7.47
CA TRP A 85 12.98 -21.46 -6.34
C TRP A 85 12.06 -20.26 -6.49
N PHE A 86 11.91 -19.69 -7.69
CA PHE A 86 10.98 -18.60 -7.94
C PHE A 86 9.55 -18.99 -7.53
N TRP A 87 9.06 -20.13 -8.03
CA TRP A 87 7.70 -20.59 -7.69
C TRP A 87 7.54 -20.97 -6.23
N ILE A 88 8.52 -21.64 -5.66
CA ILE A 88 8.52 -22.00 -4.23
C ILE A 88 8.46 -20.74 -3.37
N SER A 89 9.27 -19.73 -3.66
CA SER A 89 9.29 -18.48 -2.89
C SER A 89 7.98 -17.70 -3.00
N MET A 90 7.32 -17.72 -4.17
CA MET A 90 6.01 -17.08 -4.37
C MET A 90 4.92 -17.76 -3.53
N VAL A 91 4.79 -19.07 -3.65
CA VAL A 91 3.80 -19.85 -2.89
C VAL A 91 4.08 -19.78 -1.39
N ALA A 92 5.33 -19.95 -0.99
CA ALA A 92 5.74 -19.85 0.41
C ALA A 92 5.44 -18.46 0.99
N GLY A 93 5.64 -17.39 0.22
CA GLY A 93 5.30 -16.03 0.61
C GLY A 93 3.81 -15.84 0.87
N ALA A 94 2.97 -16.30 -0.04
CA ALA A 94 1.51 -16.23 0.11
C ALA A 94 1.04 -17.00 1.36
N LEU A 95 1.52 -18.22 1.54
CA LEU A 95 1.19 -19.04 2.72
C LEU A 95 1.71 -18.41 4.02
N PHE A 96 2.96 -17.94 4.03
CA PHE A 96 3.55 -17.30 5.20
C PHE A 96 2.76 -16.05 5.58
N SER A 97 2.41 -15.18 4.65
CA SER A 97 1.61 -13.99 4.90
C SER A 97 0.25 -14.33 5.50
N ALA A 98 -0.46 -15.30 4.94
CA ALA A 98 -1.78 -15.72 5.42
C ALA A 98 -1.73 -16.33 6.83
N LEU A 99 -0.80 -17.25 7.06
CA LEU A 99 -0.69 -17.95 8.35
C LEU A 99 -0.15 -17.04 9.46
N SER A 100 0.85 -16.20 9.14
CA SER A 100 1.42 -15.26 10.11
C SER A 100 0.42 -14.18 10.52
N TYR A 101 -0.45 -13.72 9.63
CA TYR A 101 -1.50 -12.76 9.97
C TYR A 101 -2.46 -13.33 11.02
N ARG A 102 -2.91 -14.57 10.84
CA ARG A 102 -3.77 -15.25 11.81
C ARG A 102 -3.09 -15.39 13.18
N LEU A 103 -1.82 -15.75 13.18
CA LEU A 103 -1.03 -15.84 14.41
C LEU A 103 -0.92 -14.48 15.11
N MET A 104 -0.69 -13.39 14.34
CA MET A 104 -0.59 -12.04 14.88
C MET A 104 -1.91 -11.54 15.49
N ILE A 105 -3.06 -11.89 14.93
CA ILE A 105 -4.36 -11.56 15.53
C ILE A 105 -4.43 -12.11 16.95
N ILE A 106 -4.02 -13.35 17.15
CA ILE A 106 -4.12 -14.02 18.45
C ILE A 106 -3.09 -13.47 19.46
N THR A 107 -1.90 -13.09 18.99
CA THR A 107 -0.78 -12.74 19.87
C THR A 107 -0.59 -11.25 20.11
N ILE A 108 -0.89 -10.40 19.14
CA ILE A 108 -0.54 -8.96 19.14
C ILE A 108 -1.76 -8.05 19.29
N TYR A 109 -2.94 -8.44 18.81
CA TYR A 109 -4.10 -7.55 18.76
C TYR A 109 -4.46 -6.94 20.13
N SER A 110 -4.31 -7.69 21.21
CA SER A 110 -4.59 -7.25 22.59
C SER A 110 -3.41 -6.54 23.28
N LYS A 111 -2.28 -6.33 22.60
CA LYS A 111 -1.04 -5.78 23.17
C LYS A 111 -0.85 -4.27 22.94
N ALA A 112 -1.93 -3.56 22.60
CA ALA A 112 -1.89 -2.10 22.54
C ALA A 112 -1.41 -1.51 23.88
N ASN A 113 -0.58 -0.47 23.82
CA ASN A 113 0.04 0.16 24.97
C ASN A 113 0.22 1.66 24.70
N PRO A 114 0.62 2.49 25.68
CA PRO A 114 0.75 3.94 25.50
C PRO A 114 1.70 4.38 24.36
N VAL A 115 2.71 3.56 24.03
CA VAL A 115 3.62 3.81 22.90
C VAL A 115 2.93 3.48 21.57
N TRP A 116 2.19 2.37 21.53
CA TRP A 116 1.47 1.82 20.39
C TRP A 116 -0.02 1.70 20.70
N PRO A 117 -0.76 2.82 20.76
CA PRO A 117 -2.12 2.84 21.30
C PRO A 117 -3.17 2.23 20.36
N ALA A 118 -2.87 2.10 19.07
CA ALA A 118 -3.81 1.59 18.08
C ALA A 118 -3.54 0.12 17.76
N ALA A 119 -4.41 -0.79 18.24
CA ALA A 119 -4.24 -2.24 18.10
C ALA A 119 -4.15 -2.73 16.65
N GLY A 120 -5.00 -2.18 15.75
CA GLY A 120 -4.99 -2.55 14.33
C GLY A 120 -3.68 -2.19 13.62
N PRO A 121 -3.22 -0.93 13.67
CA PRO A 121 -1.91 -0.53 13.15
C PRO A 121 -0.73 -1.26 13.79
N LEU A 122 -0.78 -1.56 15.10
CA LEU A 122 0.25 -2.35 15.76
C LEU A 122 0.33 -3.77 15.18
N LEU A 123 -0.80 -4.45 15.10
CA LEU A 123 -0.89 -5.79 14.51
C LEU A 123 -0.36 -5.80 13.07
N SER A 124 -0.86 -4.89 12.23
CA SER A 124 -0.45 -4.80 10.83
C SER A 124 1.02 -4.40 10.68
N GLY A 125 1.53 -3.52 11.55
CA GLY A 125 2.93 -3.10 11.54
C GLY A 125 3.89 -4.22 11.92
N VAL A 126 3.61 -4.97 12.99
CA VAL A 126 4.43 -6.13 13.38
C VAL A 126 4.37 -7.22 12.32
N TRP A 127 3.18 -7.51 11.78
CA TRP A 127 3.01 -8.43 10.68
C TRP A 127 3.80 -7.99 9.44
N SER A 128 3.82 -6.69 9.12
CA SER A 128 4.63 -6.12 8.04
C SER A 128 6.13 -6.36 8.26
N VAL A 129 6.63 -6.18 9.48
CA VAL A 129 8.05 -6.47 9.80
C VAL A 129 8.38 -7.93 9.54
N LEU A 130 7.54 -8.87 9.98
CA LEU A 130 7.74 -10.30 9.72
C LEU A 130 7.76 -10.63 8.23
N ASN A 131 6.84 -10.07 7.46
CA ASN A 131 6.84 -10.23 6.01
C ASN A 131 8.07 -9.60 5.35
N GLY A 132 8.52 -8.44 5.84
CA GLY A 132 9.77 -7.81 5.39
C GLY A 132 11.00 -8.69 5.64
N LEU A 133 11.08 -9.34 6.81
CA LEU A 133 12.14 -10.32 7.10
C LEU A 133 12.08 -11.53 6.19
N PHE A 134 10.89 -12.05 5.92
CA PHE A 134 10.69 -13.14 4.97
C PHE A 134 11.16 -12.74 3.55
N LEU A 135 10.77 -11.57 3.06
CA LEU A 135 11.22 -11.06 1.77
C LEU A 135 12.74 -10.86 1.72
N GLY A 136 13.34 -10.35 2.80
CA GLY A 136 14.80 -10.26 2.93
C GLY A 136 15.47 -11.64 2.82
N ALA A 137 14.94 -12.65 3.49
CA ALA A 137 15.43 -14.02 3.37
C ALA A 137 15.31 -14.57 1.94
N VAL A 138 14.18 -14.30 1.26
CA VAL A 138 14.00 -14.67 -0.16
C VAL A 138 15.07 -14.03 -1.03
N ILE A 139 15.41 -12.75 -0.84
CA ILE A 139 16.47 -12.07 -1.59
C ILE A 139 17.83 -12.73 -1.36
N LEU A 140 18.18 -12.99 -0.10
CA LEU A 140 19.47 -13.59 0.26
C LEU A 140 19.62 -15.00 -0.34
N ILE A 141 18.57 -15.83 -0.22
CA ILE A 141 18.56 -17.18 -0.78
C ILE A 141 18.59 -17.13 -2.30
N SER A 142 17.83 -16.23 -2.93
CA SER A 142 17.82 -16.05 -4.38
C SER A 142 19.19 -15.68 -4.90
N ASN A 143 19.91 -14.77 -4.25
CA ASN A 143 21.26 -14.40 -4.61
C ASN A 143 22.26 -15.57 -4.45
N LYS A 144 22.05 -16.44 -3.44
CA LYS A 144 22.87 -17.63 -3.24
C LYS A 144 22.64 -18.68 -4.34
N ILE A 145 21.40 -18.81 -4.82
CA ILE A 145 21.03 -19.75 -5.88
C ILE A 145 21.43 -19.24 -7.27
N ALA A 146 21.41 -17.91 -7.46
CA ALA A 146 21.60 -17.27 -8.76
C ALA A 146 23.03 -17.38 -9.34
N GLY A 147 24.02 -17.80 -8.55
CA GLY A 147 25.40 -17.92 -9.03
C GLY A 147 25.94 -16.60 -9.60
N ASN A 148 26.28 -16.57 -10.90
CA ASN A 148 26.78 -15.37 -11.57
C ASN A 148 25.71 -14.33 -11.93
N ASN A 149 24.41 -14.69 -11.86
CA ASN A 149 23.28 -13.83 -12.14
C ASN A 149 22.74 -13.13 -10.87
N ARG A 150 23.60 -12.83 -9.92
CA ARG A 150 23.23 -12.15 -8.66
C ARG A 150 22.71 -10.73 -8.92
N ILE A 151 21.80 -10.30 -8.05
CA ILE A 151 21.33 -8.92 -8.05
C ILE A 151 22.51 -8.01 -7.69
N ASN A 152 22.86 -7.12 -8.64
CA ASN A 152 23.83 -6.06 -8.36
C ASN A 152 23.09 -4.91 -7.68
N ALA A 153 23.37 -4.70 -6.40
CA ALA A 153 22.71 -3.68 -5.58
C ALA A 153 22.81 -2.25 -6.16
N LYS A 154 23.94 -1.92 -6.77
CA LYS A 154 24.14 -0.60 -7.40
C LYS A 154 23.37 -0.48 -8.73
N ALA A 155 23.44 -1.48 -9.58
CA ALA A 155 22.71 -1.49 -10.86
C ALA A 155 21.18 -1.59 -10.65
N ALA A 156 20.76 -2.26 -9.59
CA ALA A 156 19.35 -2.39 -9.21
C ALA A 156 18.77 -1.16 -8.49
N GLY A 157 19.59 -0.13 -8.22
CA GLY A 157 19.13 1.08 -7.53
C GLY A 157 18.92 0.92 -6.01
N ILE A 158 19.35 -0.20 -5.42
CA ILE A 158 19.26 -0.43 -3.95
C ILE A 158 20.25 0.49 -3.23
N MET A 159 21.46 0.65 -3.79
CA MET A 159 22.44 1.62 -3.31
C MET A 159 22.33 2.90 -4.14
N MET A 160 21.63 3.88 -3.60
CA MET A 160 21.51 5.20 -4.21
C MET A 160 22.68 6.11 -3.81
N GLU A 161 23.10 6.98 -4.74
CA GLU A 161 23.97 8.10 -4.42
C GLU A 161 23.32 9.04 -3.41
N LYS A 162 24.10 9.60 -2.47
CA LYS A 162 23.57 10.42 -1.36
C LYS A 162 22.63 11.54 -1.82
N GLY A 163 22.96 12.24 -2.89
CA GLY A 163 22.12 13.32 -3.43
C GLY A 163 20.78 12.84 -3.99
N LYS A 164 20.73 11.65 -4.59
CA LYS A 164 19.49 11.04 -5.11
C LYS A 164 18.57 10.60 -3.98
N LEU A 165 19.13 10.06 -2.88
CA LEU A 165 18.33 9.67 -1.71
C LEU A 165 17.59 10.88 -1.12
N VAL A 166 18.27 12.00 -0.91
CA VAL A 166 17.63 13.22 -0.37
C VAL A 166 16.52 13.72 -1.28
N LYS A 167 16.75 13.75 -2.59
CA LYS A 167 15.72 14.14 -3.57
C LYS A 167 14.53 13.18 -3.57
N THR A 168 14.76 11.88 -3.42
CA THR A 168 13.69 10.88 -3.31
C THR A 168 12.84 11.10 -2.06
N ILE A 169 13.49 11.35 -0.91
CA ILE A 169 12.77 11.67 0.33
C ILE A 169 11.94 12.94 0.16
N TYR A 170 12.52 13.99 -0.43
CA TYR A 170 11.80 15.24 -0.68
C TYR A 170 10.61 15.05 -1.61
N LEU A 171 10.78 14.31 -2.72
CA LEU A 171 9.69 13.97 -3.64
C LEU A 171 8.58 13.19 -2.93
N SER A 172 8.94 12.24 -2.07
CA SER A 172 7.98 11.45 -1.29
C SER A 172 7.18 12.32 -0.32
N ILE A 173 7.84 13.21 0.42
CA ILE A 173 7.19 14.14 1.34
C ILE A 173 6.24 15.07 0.56
N LEU A 174 6.70 15.64 -0.55
CA LEU A 174 5.88 16.52 -1.38
C LEU A 174 4.62 15.80 -1.91
N THR A 175 4.79 14.58 -2.40
CA THR A 175 3.68 13.78 -2.93
C THR A 175 2.65 13.44 -1.84
N VAL A 176 3.11 13.01 -0.68
CA VAL A 176 2.25 12.67 0.47
C VAL A 176 1.53 13.92 0.98
N THR A 177 2.22 15.06 1.07
CA THR A 177 1.62 16.32 1.53
C THR A 177 0.51 16.78 0.59
N LEU A 178 0.73 16.71 -0.73
CA LEU A 178 -0.30 17.08 -1.69
C LEU A 178 -1.47 16.10 -1.71
N ALA A 179 -1.21 14.79 -1.67
CA ALA A 179 -2.27 13.79 -1.59
C ALA A 179 -3.11 13.98 -0.31
N PHE A 180 -2.46 14.23 0.82
CA PHE A 180 -3.15 14.54 2.07
C PHE A 180 -3.93 15.86 1.99
N GLY A 181 -3.40 16.88 1.32
CA GLY A 181 -4.08 18.15 1.07
C GLY A 181 -5.39 17.96 0.29
N ILE A 182 -5.40 17.09 -0.73
CA ILE A 182 -6.62 16.74 -1.47
C ILE A 182 -7.65 16.07 -0.55
N LEU A 183 -7.20 15.12 0.29
CA LEU A 183 -8.09 14.46 1.26
C LEU A 183 -8.65 15.45 2.29
N PHE A 184 -7.81 16.33 2.81
CA PHE A 184 -8.21 17.36 3.76
C PHE A 184 -9.24 18.31 3.12
N PHE A 185 -9.01 18.76 1.89
CA PHE A 185 -9.94 19.60 1.15
C PHE A 185 -11.30 18.91 0.96
N ALA A 186 -11.29 17.63 0.55
CA ALA A 186 -12.51 16.86 0.37
C ALA A 186 -13.30 16.69 1.68
N ASP A 187 -12.61 16.42 2.80
CA ASP A 187 -13.24 16.27 4.11
C ASP A 187 -13.77 17.64 4.65
N TYR A 188 -12.97 18.69 4.50
CA TYR A 188 -13.32 20.02 5.03
C TYR A 188 -14.54 20.63 4.32
N PHE A 189 -14.55 20.65 2.98
CA PHE A 189 -15.60 21.32 2.19
C PHE A 189 -16.82 20.42 1.93
N PHE A 190 -16.58 19.14 1.65
CA PHE A 190 -17.64 18.23 1.19
C PHE A 190 -18.04 17.19 2.24
N LYS A 191 -17.39 17.17 3.41
CA LYS A 191 -17.63 16.17 4.46
C LYS A 191 -17.67 14.76 3.90
N THR A 192 -16.71 14.44 3.03
CA THR A 192 -16.62 13.17 2.35
C THR A 192 -15.20 12.59 2.47
N ASP A 193 -15.12 11.29 2.38
CA ASP A 193 -13.88 10.53 2.33
C ASP A 193 -13.87 9.66 1.06
N PHE A 194 -12.69 9.22 0.63
CA PHE A 194 -12.57 8.33 -0.51
C PHE A 194 -12.53 6.90 -0.03
N ARG A 195 -13.58 6.14 -0.35
CA ARG A 195 -13.73 4.78 0.17
C ARG A 195 -14.30 3.78 -0.82
N LEU A 196 -13.82 2.54 -0.67
CA LEU A 196 -14.45 1.35 -1.22
C LEU A 196 -14.64 0.37 -0.06
N TRP A 197 -15.85 0.28 0.46
CA TRP A 197 -16.21 -0.54 1.61
C TRP A 197 -15.34 -0.22 2.84
N VAL A 198 -14.43 -1.14 3.24
CA VAL A 198 -13.53 -0.97 4.38
C VAL A 198 -12.24 -0.22 4.02
N LEU A 199 -11.87 -0.21 2.76
CA LEU A 199 -10.72 0.53 2.26
C LEU A 199 -11.08 2.02 2.18
N THR A 200 -10.49 2.81 3.05
CA THR A 200 -10.80 4.24 3.17
C THR A 200 -9.52 5.06 3.25
N LEU A 201 -9.47 6.11 2.42
CA LEU A 201 -8.51 7.20 2.57
C LEU A 201 -9.24 8.40 3.15
N LYS A 202 -8.86 8.78 4.36
CA LYS A 202 -9.49 9.86 5.13
C LYS A 202 -8.44 10.81 5.67
N ALA A 203 -8.79 12.10 5.77
CA ALA A 203 -7.98 13.07 6.50
C ALA A 203 -7.92 12.71 8.00
N PHE A 204 -6.78 12.95 8.62
CA PHE A 204 -6.55 12.71 10.04
C PHE A 204 -6.50 14.03 10.80
N ASP A 205 -7.00 14.04 12.03
CA ASP A 205 -6.74 15.09 13.01
C ASP A 205 -5.25 15.07 13.39
N ALA A 206 -4.73 16.20 13.87
CA ALA A 206 -3.31 16.36 14.20
C ALA A 206 -2.82 15.29 15.20
N ASP A 207 -3.62 14.95 16.20
CA ASP A 207 -3.27 13.92 17.19
C ASP A 207 -3.09 12.54 16.54
N LYS A 208 -3.94 12.20 15.58
CA LYS A 208 -3.87 10.93 14.84
C LYS A 208 -2.64 10.88 13.93
N VAL A 209 -2.25 12.02 13.35
CA VAL A 209 -1.01 12.11 12.57
C VAL A 209 0.20 11.79 13.44
N LEU A 210 0.30 12.41 14.62
CA LEU A 210 1.41 12.15 15.55
C LEU A 210 1.47 10.69 16.01
N ILE A 211 0.31 10.09 16.28
CA ILE A 211 0.23 8.65 16.59
C ILE A 211 0.68 7.83 15.37
N GLY A 212 0.21 8.16 14.18
CA GLY A 212 0.56 7.47 12.93
C GLY A 212 2.05 7.46 12.63
N LEU A 213 2.76 8.57 12.90
CA LEU A 213 4.20 8.67 12.70
C LEU A 213 5.01 7.60 13.47
N ARG A 214 4.50 7.15 14.62
CA ARG A 214 5.15 6.08 15.41
C ARG A 214 5.15 4.74 14.69
N TYR A 215 4.19 4.49 13.81
CA TYR A 215 4.06 3.22 13.07
C TYR A 215 4.86 3.21 11.77
N ILE A 216 5.31 4.37 11.27
CA ILE A 216 6.07 4.47 10.00
C ILE A 216 7.26 3.52 9.95
N PRO A 217 8.14 3.39 10.97
CA PRO A 217 9.30 2.51 10.89
C PRO A 217 8.95 1.04 10.63
N LEU A 218 7.82 0.55 11.19
CA LEU A 218 7.36 -0.82 11.01
C LEU A 218 6.98 -1.10 9.55
N PHE A 219 6.21 -0.19 8.96
CA PHE A 219 5.79 -0.32 7.56
C PHE A 219 6.93 0.01 6.59
N MET A 220 7.79 0.97 6.90
CA MET A 220 8.90 1.38 6.05
C MET A 220 9.84 0.21 5.76
N PHE A 221 10.17 -0.59 6.76
CA PHE A 221 11.01 -1.78 6.59
C PHE A 221 10.40 -2.75 5.57
N TYR A 222 9.12 -3.06 5.72
CA TYR A 222 8.40 -3.93 4.78
C TYR A 222 8.39 -3.39 3.35
N TYR A 223 8.03 -2.10 3.18
CA TYR A 223 7.94 -1.50 1.85
C TYR A 223 9.30 -1.39 1.15
N ILE A 224 10.40 -1.20 1.90
CA ILE A 224 11.75 -1.26 1.34
C ILE A 224 12.04 -2.67 0.80
N MET A 225 11.79 -3.71 1.60
CA MET A 225 12.02 -5.10 1.17
C MET A 225 11.11 -5.49 0.00
N LEU A 226 9.84 -5.11 0.04
CA LEU A 226 8.89 -5.33 -1.04
C LEU A 226 9.33 -4.64 -2.35
N SER A 227 9.81 -3.40 -2.26
CA SER A 227 10.32 -2.67 -3.42
C SER A 227 11.53 -3.38 -4.05
N ILE A 228 12.46 -3.86 -3.23
CA ILE A 228 13.63 -4.61 -3.70
C ILE A 228 13.19 -5.90 -4.40
N VAL A 229 12.31 -6.68 -3.79
CA VAL A 229 11.80 -7.92 -4.39
C VAL A 229 11.06 -7.63 -5.69
N SER A 230 10.16 -6.65 -5.69
CA SER A 230 9.32 -6.35 -6.85
C SER A 230 10.14 -5.80 -8.03
N CYS A 231 11.08 -4.89 -7.76
CA CYS A 231 11.85 -4.23 -8.82
C CYS A 231 13.02 -5.08 -9.32
N CYS A 232 13.61 -5.91 -8.48
CA CYS A 232 14.84 -6.62 -8.81
C CYS A 232 14.64 -8.12 -9.03
N TYR A 233 13.89 -8.78 -8.13
CA TYR A 233 13.72 -10.23 -8.18
C TYR A 233 12.54 -10.66 -9.05
N ASN A 234 11.37 -10.05 -8.84
CA ASN A 234 10.17 -10.41 -9.59
C ASN A 234 10.21 -9.94 -11.06
N ARG A 235 11.08 -8.98 -11.36
CA ARG A 235 11.38 -8.57 -12.73
C ARG A 235 12.37 -9.56 -13.37
N ASN A 236 11.87 -10.70 -13.78
CA ASN A 236 12.65 -11.78 -14.37
C ASN A 236 12.06 -12.26 -15.70
N THR A 237 12.68 -13.28 -16.33
CA THR A 237 12.31 -13.78 -17.66
C THR A 237 11.41 -15.02 -17.66
N ILE A 238 11.01 -15.55 -16.49
CA ILE A 238 10.26 -16.82 -16.41
C ILE A 238 8.93 -16.76 -17.18
N CYS A 239 8.13 -15.74 -16.92
CA CYS A 239 6.82 -15.56 -17.55
C CYS A 239 6.86 -14.47 -18.65
N GLY A 240 8.03 -13.99 -19.03
CA GLY A 240 8.20 -12.90 -19.98
C GLY A 240 7.42 -11.63 -19.56
N ARG A 241 6.62 -11.07 -20.47
CA ARG A 241 5.81 -9.87 -20.19
C ARG A 241 4.73 -10.08 -19.12
N LYS A 242 4.33 -11.33 -18.84
CA LYS A 242 3.30 -11.67 -17.85
C LYS A 242 3.82 -11.75 -16.42
N ASN A 243 5.14 -11.63 -16.20
CA ASN A 243 5.72 -11.68 -14.85
C ASN A 243 5.10 -10.66 -13.89
N THR A 244 4.85 -9.43 -14.34
CA THR A 244 4.21 -8.39 -13.53
C THR A 244 2.81 -8.80 -13.07
N VAL A 245 2.02 -9.42 -13.95
CA VAL A 245 0.68 -9.91 -13.61
C VAL A 245 0.74 -11.05 -12.60
N VAL A 246 1.65 -12.02 -12.83
CA VAL A 246 1.85 -13.14 -11.89
C VAL A 246 2.27 -12.62 -10.52
N THR A 247 3.23 -11.70 -10.48
CA THR A 247 3.69 -11.08 -9.23
C THR A 247 2.57 -10.33 -8.52
N ALA A 248 1.76 -9.56 -9.25
CA ALA A 248 0.61 -8.87 -8.68
C ALA A 248 -0.38 -9.84 -8.03
N LEU A 249 -0.71 -10.94 -8.71
CA LEU A 249 -1.63 -11.95 -8.19
C LEU A 249 -1.15 -12.62 -6.89
N PHE A 250 0.16 -12.77 -6.70
CA PHE A 250 0.72 -13.35 -5.47
C PHE A 250 0.95 -12.33 -4.35
N ASN A 251 0.88 -11.02 -4.64
CA ASN A 251 1.04 -9.96 -3.64
C ASN A 251 -0.30 -9.33 -3.20
N ILE A 252 -1.42 -9.82 -3.73
CA ILE A 252 -2.78 -9.46 -3.30
C ILE A 252 -3.24 -10.41 -2.20
#